data_933265162d143f78cc09ad5c673bd122
#
_entry.id   933265162d143f78cc09ad5c673bd122
#
_cell.length_a   1.000
_cell.length_b   1.000
_cell.length_c   1.000
_cell.angle_alpha   90.00
_cell.angle_beta   90.00
_cell.angle_gamma   90.00
#
_symmetry.space_group_name_H-M   'P 1'
#
loop_
_entity.id
_entity.type
_entity.pdbx_description
1 polymer ?
#
loop_
_entity_poly.entity_id
_entity_poly.type
_entity_poly.pdbx_seq_one_letter_code
_entity_poly.pdbx_strand_id
1 'polypeptide(L)'
;VAYIYQCFEDKEDLIAKSFAFADEEFLSVILSNYTVLNYESLDYESRCRVLFTKCWDHLMAHPNELTFYVRYYYSISFQKYAYTEHMARYKNLFEKMKTAFPDSVDVQKVLHHILDTLLGEAMKQIENPKVDNSIAGVLSFRLIFSVVKSYVKQTKLEPQE
;
A
#
# COMPACT_ATOMS: atom_id res chain seq x y z
N VAL A 1 11.48 -2.37 -31.86
CA VAL A 1 11.81 -1.12 -31.13
C VAL A 1 10.97 0.06 -31.63
N ALA A 2 10.63 0.14 -32.92
CA ALA A 2 9.84 1.25 -33.50
C ALA A 2 8.40 1.36 -32.95
N TYR A 3 7.75 0.26 -32.60
CA TYR A 3 6.35 0.24 -32.08
C TYR A 3 6.17 0.91 -30.71
N ILE A 4 7.17 0.84 -29.85
CA ILE A 4 7.10 1.43 -28.50
C ILE A 4 7.01 2.96 -28.58
N TYR A 5 7.75 3.57 -29.48
CA TYR A 5 7.75 5.03 -29.70
C TYR A 5 6.48 5.58 -30.39
N GLN A 6 5.58 4.71 -30.87
CA GLN A 6 4.28 5.13 -31.38
C GLN A 6 3.20 5.29 -30.31
N CYS A 7 3.42 4.68 -29.12
CA CYS A 7 2.44 4.64 -28.02
C CYS A 7 2.78 5.62 -26.90
N PHE A 8 4.00 6.15 -26.86
CA PHE A 8 4.49 6.99 -25.76
C PHE A 8 5.18 8.22 -26.34
N GLU A 9 4.98 9.37 -25.70
CA GLU A 9 5.56 10.65 -26.16
C GLU A 9 7.08 10.65 -26.02
N ASP A 10 7.57 10.12 -24.90
CA ASP A 10 9.00 9.98 -24.60
C ASP A 10 9.25 8.86 -23.57
N LYS A 11 10.50 8.74 -23.12
CA LYS A 11 10.90 7.75 -22.11
C LYS A 11 10.24 7.99 -20.75
N GLU A 12 10.07 9.24 -20.36
CA GLU A 12 9.44 9.58 -19.07
C GLU A 12 7.94 9.25 -19.09
N ASP A 13 7.25 9.49 -20.19
CA ASP A 13 5.86 9.09 -20.39
C ASP A 13 5.69 7.56 -20.30
N LEU A 14 6.58 6.80 -20.94
CA LEU A 14 6.60 5.33 -20.82
C LEU A 14 6.75 4.88 -19.36
N ILE A 15 7.71 5.46 -18.63
CA ILE A 15 7.98 5.09 -17.25
C ILE A 15 6.81 5.48 -16.35
N ALA A 16 6.25 6.68 -16.53
CA ALA A 16 5.09 7.16 -15.75
C ALA A 16 3.84 6.28 -15.96
N LYS A 17 3.56 5.89 -17.22
CA LYS A 17 2.45 4.97 -17.53
C LYS A 17 2.69 3.55 -17.02
N SER A 18 3.93 3.07 -17.06
CA SER A 18 4.28 1.77 -16.47
C SER A 18 4.10 1.80 -14.94
N PHE A 19 4.46 2.90 -14.29
CA PHE A 19 4.20 3.09 -12.86
C PHE A 19 2.70 3.15 -12.58
N ALA A 20 1.93 3.90 -13.38
CA ALA A 20 0.48 4.00 -13.23
C ALA A 20 -0.18 2.62 -13.28
N PHE A 21 0.25 1.74 -14.17
CA PHE A 21 -0.23 0.37 -14.27
C PHE A 21 0.06 -0.43 -12.99
N ALA A 22 1.31 -0.44 -12.53
CA ALA A 22 1.70 -1.15 -11.30
C ALA A 22 0.97 -0.58 -10.05
N ASP A 23 0.75 0.73 -10.02
CA ASP A 23 0.03 1.43 -8.95
C ASP A 23 -1.46 1.05 -8.92
N GLU A 24 -2.10 0.94 -10.10
CA GLU A 24 -3.49 0.47 -10.23
C GLU A 24 -3.65 -0.99 -9.83
N GLU A 25 -2.72 -1.86 -10.23
CA GLU A 25 -2.67 -3.27 -9.82
C GLU A 25 -2.58 -3.40 -8.29
N PHE A 26 -1.65 -2.69 -7.66
CA PHE A 26 -1.49 -2.73 -6.22
C PHE A 26 -2.71 -2.15 -5.48
N LEU A 27 -3.25 -1.02 -5.92
CA LEU A 27 -4.48 -0.45 -5.37
C LEU A 27 -5.67 -1.40 -5.52
N SER A 28 -5.77 -2.12 -6.64
CA SER A 28 -6.80 -3.14 -6.86
C SER A 28 -6.72 -4.26 -5.82
N VAL A 29 -5.52 -4.72 -5.45
CA VAL A 29 -5.33 -5.70 -4.36
C VAL A 29 -5.87 -5.17 -3.04
N ILE A 30 -5.58 -3.91 -2.70
CA ILE A 30 -6.09 -3.28 -1.48
C ILE A 30 -7.61 -3.22 -1.50
N LEU A 31 -8.21 -2.65 -2.56
CA LEU A 31 -9.65 -2.40 -2.64
C LEU A 31 -10.48 -3.68 -2.73
N SER A 32 -10.01 -4.70 -3.46
CA SER A 32 -10.72 -5.98 -3.58
C SER A 32 -10.75 -6.77 -2.27
N ASN A 33 -9.79 -6.55 -1.37
CA ASN A 33 -9.73 -7.19 -0.06
C ASN A 33 -10.24 -6.28 1.08
N TYR A 34 -10.58 -5.02 0.80
CA TYR A 34 -10.95 -4.04 1.83
C TYR A 34 -12.19 -4.44 2.64
N THR A 35 -13.11 -5.20 2.06
CA THR A 35 -14.34 -5.66 2.71
C THR A 35 -14.09 -6.51 3.96
N VAL A 36 -12.90 -7.12 4.10
CA VAL A 36 -12.52 -7.89 5.29
C VAL A 36 -12.56 -7.03 6.57
N LEU A 37 -12.36 -5.72 6.44
CA LEU A 37 -12.43 -4.79 7.58
C LEU A 37 -13.85 -4.67 8.18
N ASN A 38 -14.88 -5.17 7.49
CA ASN A 38 -16.25 -5.20 7.95
C ASN A 38 -16.67 -6.56 8.58
N TYR A 39 -15.74 -7.52 8.69
CA TYR A 39 -16.06 -8.85 9.24
C TYR A 39 -16.10 -8.82 10.77
N GLU A 40 -17.31 -8.67 11.33
CA GLU A 40 -17.53 -8.56 12.77
C GLU A 40 -17.12 -9.83 13.57
N SER A 41 -17.02 -10.99 12.89
CA SER A 41 -16.52 -12.24 13.50
C SER A 41 -15.04 -12.21 13.89
N LEU A 42 -14.27 -11.21 13.43
CA LEU A 42 -12.86 -11.02 13.75
C LEU A 42 -12.66 -9.71 14.50
N ASP A 43 -11.73 -9.69 15.46
CA ASP A 43 -11.26 -8.44 16.05
C ASP A 43 -10.60 -7.52 15.01
N TYR A 44 -10.52 -6.24 15.32
CA TYR A 44 -10.05 -5.23 14.36
C TYR A 44 -8.60 -5.48 13.91
N GLU A 45 -7.72 -5.90 14.82
CA GLU A 45 -6.33 -6.23 14.48
C GLU A 45 -6.25 -7.39 13.50
N SER A 46 -7.03 -8.45 13.74
CA SER A 46 -7.09 -9.62 12.87
C SER A 46 -7.60 -9.26 11.47
N ARG A 47 -8.61 -8.39 11.36
CA ARG A 47 -9.09 -7.86 10.07
C ARG A 47 -8.02 -7.09 9.32
N CYS A 48 -7.34 -6.18 10.01
CA CYS A 48 -6.22 -5.43 9.43
C CYS A 48 -5.08 -6.34 8.99
N ARG A 49 -4.79 -7.40 9.78
CA ARG A 49 -3.75 -8.39 9.45
C ARG A 49 -4.09 -9.16 8.18
N VAL A 50 -5.34 -9.59 8.00
CA VAL A 50 -5.76 -10.29 6.78
C VAL A 50 -5.56 -9.38 5.56
N LEU A 51 -6.01 -8.13 5.61
CA LEU A 51 -5.80 -7.19 4.50
C LEU A 51 -4.30 -6.97 4.22
N PHE A 52 -3.52 -6.72 5.27
CA PHE A 52 -2.08 -6.55 5.15
C PHE A 52 -1.41 -7.76 4.49
N THR A 53 -1.76 -8.99 4.93
CA THR A 53 -1.17 -10.22 4.38
C THR A 53 -1.44 -10.34 2.88
N LYS A 54 -2.62 -9.97 2.40
CA LYS A 54 -2.93 -9.97 0.96
C LYS A 54 -2.02 -8.99 0.18
N CYS A 55 -1.78 -7.81 0.75
CA CYS A 55 -0.86 -6.84 0.13
C CYS A 55 0.58 -7.36 0.16
N TRP A 56 1.03 -7.90 1.29
CA TRP A 56 2.36 -8.47 1.45
C TRP A 56 2.63 -9.61 0.48
N ASP A 57 1.72 -10.57 0.40
CA ASP A 57 1.83 -11.74 -0.49
C ASP A 57 1.91 -11.30 -1.96
N HIS A 58 1.11 -10.30 -2.35
CA HIS A 58 1.18 -9.74 -3.69
C HIS A 58 2.56 -9.15 -4.00
N LEU A 59 3.11 -8.33 -3.08
CA LEU A 59 4.43 -7.72 -3.26
C LEU A 59 5.54 -8.77 -3.33
N MET A 60 5.47 -9.82 -2.49
CA MET A 60 6.46 -10.91 -2.50
C MET A 60 6.36 -11.79 -3.74
N ALA A 61 5.18 -11.92 -4.34
CA ALA A 61 4.99 -12.65 -5.60
C ALA A 61 5.52 -11.89 -6.84
N HIS A 62 5.67 -10.56 -6.74
CA HIS A 62 6.04 -9.69 -7.86
C HIS A 62 7.29 -8.84 -7.56
N PRO A 63 8.46 -9.45 -7.24
CA PRO A 63 9.64 -8.73 -6.76
C PRO A 63 10.22 -7.71 -7.76
N ASN A 64 10.12 -7.98 -9.06
CA ASN A 64 10.62 -7.08 -10.09
C ASN A 64 9.72 -5.82 -10.21
N GLU A 65 8.41 -6.01 -10.13
CA GLU A 65 7.44 -4.91 -10.15
C GLU A 65 7.58 -4.04 -8.90
N LEU A 66 7.72 -4.66 -7.73
CA LEU A 66 7.97 -3.94 -6.48
C LEU A 66 9.26 -3.11 -6.57
N THR A 67 10.34 -3.70 -7.09
CA THR A 67 11.61 -2.98 -7.23
C THR A 67 11.46 -1.76 -8.16
N PHE A 68 10.78 -1.93 -9.28
CA PHE A 68 10.46 -0.83 -10.20
C PHE A 68 9.58 0.24 -9.53
N TYR A 69 8.49 -0.20 -8.90
CA TYR A 69 7.54 0.67 -8.21
C TYR A 69 8.22 1.55 -7.16
N VAL A 70 8.98 0.94 -6.25
CA VAL A 70 9.66 1.65 -5.16
C VAL A 70 10.69 2.64 -5.68
N ARG A 71 11.52 2.24 -6.66
CA ARG A 71 12.53 3.12 -7.26
C ARG A 71 11.92 4.34 -7.93
N TYR A 72 10.80 4.16 -8.63
CA TYR A 72 10.12 5.28 -9.27
C TYR A 72 9.38 6.15 -8.24
N TYR A 73 8.66 5.56 -7.29
CA TYR A 73 7.91 6.24 -6.24
C TYR A 73 8.77 7.23 -5.43
N TYR A 74 10.02 6.87 -5.12
CA TYR A 74 10.96 7.75 -4.44
C TYR A 74 11.81 8.63 -5.37
N SER A 75 11.52 8.65 -6.65
CA SER A 75 12.25 9.47 -7.63
C SER A 75 11.70 10.89 -7.75
N ILE A 76 12.54 11.81 -8.25
CA ILE A 76 12.10 13.16 -8.60
C ILE A 76 11.07 13.13 -9.75
N SER A 77 11.20 12.18 -10.67
CA SER A 77 10.27 11.99 -11.79
C SER A 77 8.86 11.66 -11.31
N PHE A 78 8.69 10.86 -10.27
CA PHE A 78 7.40 10.58 -9.68
C PHE A 78 6.70 11.87 -9.22
N GLN A 79 7.40 12.71 -8.46
CA GLN A 79 6.83 13.98 -7.97
C GLN A 79 6.40 14.88 -9.12
N LYS A 80 7.15 14.89 -10.19
CA LYS A 80 6.92 15.77 -11.33
C LYS A 80 5.81 15.27 -12.28
N TYR A 81 5.74 13.96 -12.52
CA TYR A 81 4.94 13.40 -13.62
C TYR A 81 3.80 12.47 -13.17
N ALA A 82 3.87 11.87 -11.98
CA ALA A 82 2.93 10.84 -11.55
C ALA A 82 2.18 11.14 -10.25
N TYR A 83 2.69 12.02 -9.39
CA TYR A 83 2.16 12.25 -8.04
C TYR A 83 0.67 12.65 -8.04
N THR A 84 0.27 13.59 -8.89
CA THR A 84 -1.12 14.08 -8.92
C THR A 84 -2.11 12.99 -9.29
N GLU A 85 -1.78 12.17 -10.28
CA GLU A 85 -2.62 11.05 -10.70
C GLU A 85 -2.64 9.93 -9.67
N HIS A 86 -1.49 9.60 -9.06
CA HIS A 86 -1.40 8.67 -7.94
C HIS A 86 -2.34 9.09 -6.80
N MET A 87 -2.29 10.34 -6.36
CA MET A 87 -3.17 10.85 -5.31
C MET A 87 -4.64 10.79 -5.70
N ALA A 88 -4.97 11.07 -6.95
CA ALA A 88 -6.34 10.97 -7.45
C ALA A 88 -6.86 9.51 -7.43
N ARG A 89 -6.03 8.53 -7.79
CA ARG A 89 -6.38 7.09 -7.72
C ARG A 89 -6.67 6.65 -6.30
N TYR A 90 -5.90 7.11 -5.31
CA TYR A 90 -6.07 6.71 -3.90
C TYR A 90 -7.21 7.45 -3.18
N LYS A 91 -7.86 8.43 -3.81
CA LYS A 91 -8.94 9.21 -3.18
C LYS A 91 -10.05 8.34 -2.58
N ASN A 92 -10.50 7.30 -3.30
CA ASN A 92 -11.54 6.39 -2.81
C ASN A 92 -11.07 5.62 -1.56
N LEU A 93 -9.83 5.19 -1.52
CA LEU A 93 -9.25 4.53 -0.35
C LEU A 93 -9.18 5.48 0.85
N PHE A 94 -8.77 6.73 0.66
CA PHE A 94 -8.79 7.75 1.73
C PHE A 94 -10.19 7.93 2.31
N GLU A 95 -11.22 8.07 1.48
CA GLU A 95 -12.60 8.24 1.96
C GLU A 95 -13.09 7.03 2.76
N LYS A 96 -12.75 5.81 2.32
CA LYS A 96 -13.07 4.58 3.07
C LYS A 96 -12.35 4.54 4.42
N MET A 97 -11.08 4.91 4.47
CA MET A 97 -10.28 4.90 5.69
C MET A 97 -10.75 5.92 6.74
N LYS A 98 -11.27 7.08 6.33
CA LYS A 98 -11.78 8.12 7.25
C LYS A 98 -12.77 7.58 8.27
N THR A 99 -13.54 6.56 7.93
CA THR A 99 -14.53 5.97 8.86
C THR A 99 -13.90 5.33 10.09
N ALA A 100 -12.63 4.93 10.02
CA ALA A 100 -11.92 4.27 11.12
C ALA A 100 -11.19 5.23 12.06
N PHE A 101 -11.03 6.50 11.66
CA PHE A 101 -10.23 7.49 12.40
C PHE A 101 -11.09 8.67 12.89
N PRO A 102 -10.74 9.30 14.03
CA PRO A 102 -11.30 10.60 14.43
C PRO A 102 -11.07 11.68 13.37
N ASP A 103 -11.92 12.67 13.29
CA ASP A 103 -11.82 13.78 12.33
C ASP A 103 -10.55 14.62 12.49
N SER A 104 -9.93 14.57 13.66
CA SER A 104 -8.65 15.24 13.96
C SER A 104 -7.43 14.54 13.33
N VAL A 105 -7.59 13.32 12.80
CA VAL A 105 -6.50 12.53 12.22
C VAL A 105 -6.38 12.82 10.73
N ASP A 106 -5.18 13.17 10.30
CA ASP A 106 -4.82 13.26 8.88
C ASP A 106 -4.65 11.83 8.30
N VAL A 107 -5.74 11.29 7.78
CA VAL A 107 -5.79 9.93 7.22
C VAL A 107 -4.82 9.73 6.06
N GLN A 108 -4.54 10.80 5.29
CA GLN A 108 -3.57 10.74 4.20
C GLN A 108 -2.16 10.46 4.72
N LYS A 109 -1.76 11.12 5.82
CA LYS A 109 -0.46 10.85 6.47
C LYS A 109 -0.40 9.43 7.04
N VAL A 110 -1.51 8.94 7.62
CA VAL A 110 -1.57 7.56 8.12
C VAL A 110 -1.37 6.56 6.98
N LEU A 111 -2.05 6.76 5.85
CA LEU A 111 -1.88 5.87 4.69
C LEU A 111 -0.46 5.94 4.12
N HIS A 112 0.14 7.13 3.99
CA HIS A 112 1.52 7.26 3.56
C HIS A 112 2.47 6.50 4.50
N HIS A 113 2.29 6.62 5.82
CA HIS A 113 3.10 5.84 6.77
C HIS A 113 2.94 4.32 6.57
N ILE A 114 1.71 3.84 6.33
CA ILE A 114 1.46 2.42 6.07
C ILE A 114 2.18 1.99 4.80
N LEU A 115 2.02 2.72 3.70
CA LEU A 115 2.61 2.39 2.41
C LEU A 115 4.14 2.46 2.44
N ASP A 116 4.71 3.54 2.97
CA ASP A 116 6.16 3.70 3.06
C ASP A 116 6.81 2.58 3.89
N THR A 117 6.19 2.22 5.02
CA THR A 117 6.71 1.15 5.87
C THR A 117 6.55 -0.22 5.18
N LEU A 118 5.38 -0.50 4.59
CA LEU A 118 5.13 -1.75 3.86
C LEU A 118 6.11 -1.93 2.71
N LEU A 119 6.24 -0.93 1.85
CA LEU A 119 7.13 -0.97 0.69
C LEU A 119 8.60 -1.08 1.09
N GLY A 120 9.01 -0.33 2.12
CA GLY A 120 10.37 -0.36 2.64
C GLY A 120 10.75 -1.72 3.25
N GLU A 121 9.87 -2.33 4.04
CA GLU A 121 10.09 -3.66 4.62
C GLU A 121 10.07 -4.76 3.54
N ALA A 122 9.16 -4.65 2.57
CA ALA A 122 9.10 -5.58 1.45
C ALA A 122 10.38 -5.54 0.59
N MET A 123 10.91 -4.34 0.30
CA MET A 123 12.19 -4.20 -0.41
C MET A 123 13.36 -4.80 0.37
N LYS A 124 13.46 -4.54 1.68
CA LYS A 124 14.49 -5.14 2.53
C LYS A 124 14.44 -6.67 2.50
N GLN A 125 13.23 -7.24 2.53
CA GLN A 125 13.04 -8.68 2.47
C GLN A 125 13.50 -9.28 1.14
N ILE A 126 13.24 -8.59 0.01
CA ILE A 126 13.68 -9.04 -1.32
C ILE A 126 15.20 -8.92 -1.47
N GLU A 127 15.78 -7.80 -1.05
CA GLU A 127 17.21 -7.53 -1.23
C GLU A 127 18.10 -8.37 -0.31
N ASN A 128 17.62 -8.64 0.92
CA ASN A 128 18.42 -9.38 1.91
C ASN A 128 17.51 -10.17 2.86
N PRO A 129 16.94 -11.30 2.42
CA PRO A 129 16.03 -12.10 3.22
C PRO A 129 16.76 -12.71 4.42
N LYS A 130 16.40 -12.28 5.62
CA LYS A 130 16.95 -12.79 6.90
C LYS A 130 16.07 -13.86 7.53
N VAL A 131 14.80 -13.86 7.18
CA VAL A 131 13.78 -14.79 7.69
C VAL A 131 12.85 -15.19 6.53
N ASP A 132 12.01 -16.18 6.75
CA ASP A 132 10.95 -16.55 5.81
C ASP A 132 9.99 -15.39 5.53
N ASN A 133 9.44 -15.33 4.30
CA ASN A 133 8.54 -14.25 3.87
C ASN A 133 7.30 -14.08 4.76
N SER A 134 6.76 -15.18 5.29
CA SER A 134 5.61 -15.13 6.19
C SER A 134 5.96 -14.52 7.54
N ILE A 135 7.13 -14.86 8.08
CA ILE A 135 7.66 -14.28 9.32
C ILE A 135 7.94 -12.79 9.13
N ALA A 136 8.60 -12.43 8.03
CA ALA A 136 8.87 -11.02 7.68
C ALA A 136 7.55 -10.22 7.59
N GLY A 137 6.52 -10.76 6.94
CA GLY A 137 5.20 -10.14 6.85
C GLY A 137 4.56 -9.91 8.22
N VAL A 138 4.61 -10.90 9.13
CA VAL A 138 4.08 -10.74 10.49
C VAL A 138 4.82 -9.64 11.27
N LEU A 139 6.15 -9.58 11.15
CA LEU A 139 6.95 -8.55 11.83
C LEU A 139 6.66 -7.15 11.28
N SER A 140 6.56 -7.02 9.95
CA SER A 140 6.22 -5.76 9.28
C SER A 140 4.80 -5.29 9.63
N PHE A 141 3.83 -6.20 9.69
CA PHE A 141 2.48 -5.89 10.16
C PHE A 141 2.49 -5.32 11.58
N ARG A 142 3.18 -5.97 12.52
CA ARG A 142 3.27 -5.50 13.91
C ARG A 142 3.88 -4.11 14.00
N LEU A 143 4.92 -3.84 13.22
CA LEU A 143 5.57 -2.53 13.18
C LEU A 143 4.57 -1.45 12.74
N ILE A 144 3.85 -1.66 11.65
CA ILE A 144 2.85 -0.73 11.13
C ILE A 144 1.68 -0.58 12.11
N PHE A 145 1.09 -1.69 12.54
CA PHE A 145 -0.12 -1.67 13.36
C PHE A 145 0.12 -1.07 14.74
N SER A 146 1.31 -1.26 15.32
CA SER A 146 1.67 -0.64 16.62
C SER A 146 1.56 0.88 16.61
N VAL A 147 1.84 1.51 15.47
CA VAL A 147 1.71 2.96 15.28
C VAL A 147 0.27 3.33 14.92
N VAL A 148 -0.30 2.67 13.91
CA VAL A 148 -1.60 3.01 13.33
C VAL A 148 -2.73 2.87 14.36
N LYS A 149 -2.72 1.84 15.22
CA LYS A 149 -3.76 1.61 16.24
C LYS A 149 -3.93 2.79 17.20
N SER A 150 -2.88 3.58 17.44
CA SER A 150 -2.96 4.74 18.33
C SER A 150 -3.83 5.88 17.77
N TYR A 151 -4.10 5.85 16.47
CA TYR A 151 -4.94 6.84 15.76
C TYR A 151 -6.35 6.34 15.47
N VAL A 152 -6.61 5.02 15.59
CA VAL A 152 -7.93 4.42 15.32
C VAL A 152 -8.93 4.80 16.41
N LYS A 153 -10.20 5.00 16.06
CA LYS A 153 -11.29 5.23 17.02
C LYS A 153 -11.34 4.10 18.05
N GLN A 154 -11.48 4.42 19.33
CA GLN A 154 -11.59 3.43 20.42
C GLN A 154 -12.70 2.41 20.16
N THR A 155 -13.86 2.86 19.68
CA THR A 155 -15.01 2.00 19.33
C THR A 155 -14.69 0.92 18.29
N LYS A 156 -13.56 1.02 17.57
CA LYS A 156 -13.10 -0.01 16.64
C LYS A 156 -12.19 -1.05 17.29
N LEU A 157 -11.57 -0.69 18.41
CA LEU A 157 -10.60 -1.52 19.13
C LEU A 157 -11.25 -2.35 20.25
N GLU A 158 -12.42 -1.92 20.72
CA GLU A 158 -13.18 -2.64 21.75
C GLU A 158 -13.82 -3.91 21.15
N PRO A 159 -13.83 -5.02 21.91
CA PRO A 159 -14.59 -6.20 21.50
C PRO A 159 -16.06 -5.83 21.36
N GLN A 160 -16.68 -6.20 20.26
CA GLN A 160 -18.13 -6.10 20.13
C GLN A 160 -18.74 -7.21 20.99
N GLU A 161 -19.51 -6.82 22.02
CA GLU A 161 -20.25 -7.75 22.92
C GLU A 161 -21.29 -8.57 22.13
#